data_32aeb91b062a0e1b4c755adab9be3594
#
_entry.id   32aeb91b062a0e1b4c755adab9be3594
#
_cell.length_a   1.000
_cell.length_b   1.000
_cell.length_c   1.000
_cell.angle_alpha   90.00
_cell.angle_beta   90.00
_cell.angle_gamma   90.00
#
_symmetry.space_group_name_H-M   'P 1'
#
loop_
_entity.id
_entity.type
_entity.pdbx_description
1 polymer ?
#
loop_
_entity_poly.entity_id
_entity_poly.type
_entity_poly.pdbx_seq_one_letter_code
_entity_poly.pdbx_strand_id
1 'polypeptide(L)'
;AVAEPGYARAVGERFGRYPAPIDSLVPHSSTDPLGRFVWVHAVSLGETRAAAILLAALRERLPGMRLLLTHGTATGRAEGEKLLQPGDVQVWQPWDSPQAVRRFLRQFRPAVGVLMETEIWPNLVAGCHQAGVPLVLANARLNPKSLAGAQRWPALFGPTYAALRAVWAQSQEDAERLRSLGAPVQAVLGNLKFDVQPDAQLLARG
;
A
#
# COMPACT_ATOMS: atom_id res chain seq x y z
N ALA A 1 15.75 3.30 -22.44
CA ALA A 1 14.46 2.90 -21.86
C ALA A 1 13.45 3.94 -22.29
N VAL A 2 12.47 3.55 -23.07
CA VAL A 2 11.32 4.39 -23.44
C VAL A 2 10.49 4.57 -22.19
N ALA A 3 10.34 5.81 -21.71
CA ALA A 3 9.47 6.08 -20.57
C ALA A 3 8.03 5.73 -20.97
N GLU A 4 7.37 4.85 -20.22
CA GLU A 4 5.96 4.52 -20.43
C GLU A 4 5.15 5.83 -20.41
N PRO A 5 4.22 6.05 -21.36
CA PRO A 5 3.53 7.34 -21.54
C PRO A 5 2.78 7.86 -20.30
N GLY A 6 2.47 6.99 -19.35
CA GLY A 6 1.76 7.34 -18.11
C GLY A 6 2.61 7.98 -16.99
N TYR A 7 3.94 7.87 -17.05
CA TYR A 7 4.81 8.36 -15.96
C TYR A 7 4.91 9.88 -15.87
N ALA A 8 4.72 10.60 -16.97
CA ALA A 8 4.73 12.06 -16.99
C ALA A 8 3.45 12.70 -16.42
N ARG A 9 2.41 11.90 -16.19
CA ARG A 9 1.14 12.37 -15.65
C ARG A 9 1.27 12.68 -14.16
N ALA A 10 0.90 13.88 -13.75
CA ALA A 10 0.83 14.30 -12.35
C ALA A 10 2.16 14.08 -11.56
N VAL A 11 3.32 14.34 -12.17
CA VAL A 11 4.66 14.20 -11.55
C VAL A 11 4.76 14.97 -10.21
N GLY A 12 4.01 16.06 -10.05
CA GLY A 12 3.92 16.81 -8.80
C GLY A 12 3.52 15.96 -7.60
N GLU A 13 2.67 14.93 -7.79
CA GLU A 13 2.21 14.02 -6.74
C GLU A 13 3.39 13.26 -6.10
N ARG A 14 4.40 12.88 -6.90
CA ARG A 14 5.60 12.21 -6.40
C ARG A 14 6.46 13.08 -5.47
N PHE A 15 6.28 14.40 -5.54
CA PHE A 15 6.88 15.37 -4.61
C PHE A 15 5.91 15.78 -3.48
N GLY A 16 4.79 15.08 -3.35
CA GLY A 16 3.75 15.39 -2.37
C GLY A 16 2.94 16.65 -2.71
N ARG A 17 2.83 17.02 -4.00
CA ARG A 17 2.04 18.15 -4.48
C ARG A 17 0.77 17.62 -5.16
N TYR A 18 -0.33 17.66 -4.44
CA TYR A 18 -1.63 17.15 -4.90
C TYR A 18 -2.56 18.31 -5.26
N PRO A 19 -3.40 18.19 -6.33
CA PRO A 19 -4.08 19.33 -6.95
C PRO A 19 -5.20 19.98 -6.13
N ALA A 20 -5.75 19.33 -5.12
CA ALA A 20 -6.80 19.92 -4.28
C ALA A 20 -6.66 19.56 -2.81
N PRO A 21 -7.02 20.46 -1.87
CA PRO A 21 -7.27 20.07 -0.49
C PRO A 21 -8.43 19.08 -0.45
N ILE A 22 -8.27 17.97 0.28
CA ILE A 22 -9.36 17.00 0.49
C ILE A 22 -10.55 17.61 1.20
N ASP A 23 -10.37 18.72 1.88
CA ASP A 23 -11.43 19.47 2.56
C ASP A 23 -12.60 19.84 1.65
N SER A 24 -12.39 19.89 0.32
CA SER A 24 -13.46 20.07 -0.67
C SER A 24 -14.20 18.78 -1.06
N LEU A 25 -13.68 17.62 -0.66
CA LEU A 25 -14.21 16.30 -1.03
C LEU A 25 -14.80 15.53 0.15
N VAL A 26 -14.72 16.05 1.38
CA VAL A 26 -15.15 15.35 2.61
C VAL A 26 -15.98 16.27 3.48
N PRO A 27 -17.22 15.90 3.85
CA PRO A 27 -17.90 16.52 4.98
C PRO A 27 -17.09 16.26 6.25
N HIS A 28 -16.67 17.33 6.92
CA HIS A 28 -15.94 17.26 8.20
C HIS A 28 -16.86 16.81 9.34
N SER A 29 -17.12 15.52 9.44
CA SER A 29 -17.48 14.94 10.73
C SER A 29 -16.19 14.44 11.36
N SER A 30 -15.61 15.23 12.23
CA SER A 30 -14.29 15.00 12.86
C SER A 30 -14.25 13.79 13.82
N THR A 31 -15.35 13.06 13.98
CA THR A 31 -15.52 11.95 14.92
C THR A 31 -15.77 10.60 14.24
N ASP A 32 -15.94 10.57 12.92
CA ASP A 32 -16.18 9.32 12.19
C ASP A 32 -14.85 8.66 11.80
N PRO A 33 -14.47 7.51 12.39
CA PRO A 33 -13.30 6.74 11.95
C PRO A 33 -13.40 6.30 10.48
N LEU A 34 -14.63 6.18 9.93
CA LEU A 34 -14.90 5.83 8.54
C LEU A 34 -14.75 7.03 7.60
N GLY A 35 -14.70 8.27 8.10
CA GLY A 35 -14.43 9.47 7.29
C GLY A 35 -13.00 9.59 6.77
N ARG A 36 -12.06 8.77 7.30
CA ARG A 36 -10.66 8.75 6.90
C ARG A 36 -10.41 7.65 5.86
N PHE A 37 -9.39 7.85 5.04
CA PHE A 37 -9.01 6.84 4.03
C PHE A 37 -8.40 5.59 4.65
N VAL A 38 -8.80 4.43 4.12
CA VAL A 38 -7.96 3.23 4.13
C VAL A 38 -7.01 3.35 2.95
N TRP A 39 -5.73 3.49 3.22
CA TRP A 39 -4.72 3.64 2.19
C TRP A 39 -4.13 2.28 1.82
N VAL A 40 -4.12 1.97 0.52
CA VAL A 40 -3.48 0.77 -0.03
C VAL A 40 -2.41 1.21 -1.03
N HIS A 41 -1.20 0.70 -0.87
CA HIS A 41 -0.09 0.90 -1.79
C HIS A 41 0.24 -0.39 -2.53
N ALA A 42 0.04 -0.37 -3.85
CA ALA A 42 0.36 -1.46 -4.77
C ALA A 42 1.14 -0.90 -5.96
N VAL A 43 2.43 -1.22 -6.06
CA VAL A 43 3.35 -0.61 -7.04
C VAL A 43 3.03 -1.00 -8.47
N SER A 44 2.91 -2.29 -8.71
CA SER A 44 2.85 -2.90 -10.05
C SER A 44 1.44 -3.41 -10.40
N LEU A 45 1.24 -3.78 -11.67
CA LEU A 45 0.03 -4.45 -12.14
C LEU A 45 -0.28 -5.72 -11.32
N GLY A 46 0.74 -6.53 -11.03
CA GLY A 46 0.57 -7.78 -10.29
C GLY A 46 0.15 -7.55 -8.83
N GLU A 47 0.75 -6.56 -8.17
CA GLU A 47 0.37 -6.16 -6.80
C GLU A 47 -1.02 -5.54 -6.76
N THR A 48 -1.39 -4.74 -7.77
CA THR A 48 -2.73 -4.15 -7.88
C THR A 48 -3.81 -5.21 -8.01
N ARG A 49 -3.56 -6.27 -8.77
CA ARG A 49 -4.48 -7.42 -8.89
C ARG A 49 -4.58 -8.20 -7.57
N ALA A 50 -3.48 -8.40 -6.87
CA ALA A 50 -3.51 -9.00 -5.53
C ALA A 50 -4.26 -8.11 -4.53
N ALA A 51 -4.03 -6.79 -4.59
CA ALA A 51 -4.75 -5.83 -3.77
C ALA A 51 -6.25 -5.79 -4.05
N ALA A 52 -6.71 -6.07 -5.28
CA ALA A 52 -8.12 -6.12 -5.62
C ALA A 52 -8.88 -7.17 -4.79
N ILE A 53 -8.26 -8.33 -4.53
CA ILE A 53 -8.84 -9.39 -3.69
C ILE A 53 -9.02 -8.90 -2.25
N LEU A 54 -7.96 -8.29 -1.69
CA LEU A 54 -8.01 -7.70 -0.37
C LEU A 54 -9.05 -6.59 -0.27
N LEU A 55 -9.11 -5.71 -1.28
CA LEU A 55 -10.07 -4.59 -1.32
C LEU A 55 -11.52 -5.08 -1.38
N ALA A 56 -11.82 -6.13 -2.13
CA ALA A 56 -13.16 -6.72 -2.15
C ALA A 56 -13.59 -7.16 -0.74
N ALA A 57 -12.73 -7.92 -0.05
CA ALA A 57 -13.00 -8.37 1.32
C ALA A 57 -13.08 -7.21 2.34
N LEU A 58 -12.28 -6.16 2.18
CA LEU A 58 -12.34 -4.98 3.04
C LEU A 58 -13.64 -4.20 2.84
N ARG A 59 -14.10 -4.01 1.60
CA ARG A 59 -15.35 -3.31 1.30
C ARG A 59 -16.58 -4.03 1.83
N GLU A 60 -16.57 -5.35 1.78
CA GLU A 60 -17.63 -6.18 2.35
C GLU A 60 -17.73 -6.00 3.88
N ARG A 61 -16.58 -5.92 4.56
CA ARG A 61 -16.51 -5.82 6.03
C ARG A 61 -16.57 -4.39 6.57
N LEU A 62 -16.24 -3.40 5.73
CA LEU A 62 -16.21 -1.98 6.06
C LEU A 62 -17.06 -1.20 5.07
N PRO A 63 -18.41 -1.33 5.12
CA PRO A 63 -19.30 -0.57 4.24
C PRO A 63 -19.07 0.94 4.41
N GLY A 64 -18.98 1.66 3.28
CA GLY A 64 -18.69 3.10 3.29
C GLY A 64 -17.20 3.45 3.41
N MET A 65 -16.30 2.45 3.47
CA MET A 65 -14.86 2.69 3.44
C MET A 65 -14.47 3.55 2.23
N ARG A 66 -13.63 4.56 2.46
CA ARG A 66 -13.01 5.38 1.41
C ARG A 66 -11.60 4.89 1.15
N LEU A 67 -11.30 4.59 -0.10
CA LEU A 67 -9.98 4.11 -0.51
C LEU A 67 -9.08 5.26 -0.96
N LEU A 68 -7.86 5.28 -0.45
CA LEU A 68 -6.74 5.97 -1.07
C LEU A 68 -5.83 4.92 -1.71
N LEU A 69 -5.73 4.90 -3.02
CA LEU A 69 -4.91 3.93 -3.74
C LEU A 69 -3.68 4.61 -4.33
N THR A 70 -2.49 4.06 -4.06
CA THR A 70 -1.24 4.60 -4.58
C THR A 70 -0.44 3.57 -5.37
N HIS A 71 0.27 4.04 -6.40
CA HIS A 71 1.03 3.19 -7.32
C HIS A 71 2.44 3.73 -7.56
N GLY A 72 3.34 2.82 -7.95
CA GLY A 72 4.69 3.12 -8.41
C GLY A 72 4.83 3.12 -9.93
N THR A 73 3.99 2.33 -10.65
CA THR A 73 4.04 2.14 -12.10
C THR A 73 2.78 2.61 -12.82
N ALA A 74 2.92 3.00 -14.09
CA ALA A 74 1.79 3.43 -14.92
C ALA A 74 0.79 2.30 -15.18
N THR A 75 1.28 1.08 -15.35
CA THR A 75 0.44 -0.12 -15.54
C THR A 75 -0.33 -0.48 -14.28
N GLY A 76 0.29 -0.37 -13.09
CA GLY A 76 -0.38 -0.52 -11.81
C GLY A 76 -1.48 0.52 -11.61
N ARG A 77 -1.19 1.79 -11.96
CA ARG A 77 -2.17 2.88 -11.87
C ARG A 77 -3.38 2.65 -12.79
N ALA A 78 -3.15 2.25 -14.04
CA ALA A 78 -4.22 1.96 -15.00
C ALA A 78 -5.12 0.79 -14.55
N GLU A 79 -4.54 -0.24 -13.94
CA GLU A 79 -5.32 -1.34 -13.36
C GLU A 79 -6.08 -0.89 -12.11
N GLY A 80 -5.45 -0.06 -11.26
CA GLY A 80 -6.06 0.48 -10.04
C GLY A 80 -7.27 1.37 -10.32
N GLU A 81 -7.29 2.07 -11.45
CA GLU A 81 -8.41 2.92 -11.87
C GLU A 81 -9.75 2.13 -11.96
N LYS A 82 -9.66 0.84 -12.32
CA LYS A 82 -10.83 -0.05 -12.41
C LYS A 82 -11.39 -0.47 -11.05
N LEU A 83 -10.63 -0.27 -9.98
CA LEU A 83 -11.01 -0.67 -8.62
C LEU A 83 -11.68 0.47 -7.84
N LEU A 84 -11.68 1.68 -8.39
CA LEU A 84 -12.19 2.86 -7.71
C LEU A 84 -13.72 2.88 -7.68
N GLN A 85 -14.26 3.34 -6.55
CA GLN A 85 -15.68 3.63 -6.36
C GLN A 85 -15.88 5.14 -6.08
N PRO A 86 -17.08 5.67 -6.15
CA PRO A 86 -17.36 7.05 -5.79
C PRO A 86 -16.83 7.41 -4.40
N GLY A 87 -16.04 8.48 -4.32
CA GLY A 87 -15.38 8.92 -3.09
C GLY A 87 -13.97 8.38 -2.87
N ASP A 88 -13.52 7.41 -3.68
CA ASP A 88 -12.13 6.93 -3.65
C ASP A 88 -11.17 7.91 -4.35
N VAL A 89 -9.91 7.83 -3.96
CA VAL A 89 -8.84 8.67 -4.51
C VAL A 89 -7.68 7.80 -4.96
N GLN A 90 -7.15 8.10 -6.14
CA GLN A 90 -5.94 7.46 -6.66
C GLN A 90 -4.88 8.51 -6.98
N VAL A 91 -3.67 8.30 -6.46
CA VAL A 91 -2.52 9.18 -6.68
C VAL A 91 -1.23 8.39 -6.84
N TRP A 92 -0.17 9.05 -7.30
CA TRP A 92 1.16 8.46 -7.24
C TRP A 92 1.67 8.39 -5.81
N GLN A 93 2.36 7.28 -5.51
CA GLN A 93 3.19 7.19 -4.30
C GLN A 93 4.18 8.35 -4.27
N PRO A 94 4.29 9.12 -3.16
CA PRO A 94 5.34 10.11 -3.02
C PRO A 94 6.71 9.42 -3.02
N TRP A 95 7.71 10.05 -3.59
CA TRP A 95 9.08 9.59 -3.43
C TRP A 95 9.48 9.57 -1.97
N ASP A 96 10.33 8.62 -1.60
CA ASP A 96 10.73 8.39 -0.21
C ASP A 96 11.67 9.47 0.33
N SER A 97 11.18 10.70 0.35
CA SER A 97 11.83 11.84 0.99
C SER A 97 10.98 12.38 2.14
N PRO A 98 11.60 12.86 3.23
CA PRO A 98 10.85 13.34 4.41
C PRO A 98 9.81 14.41 4.08
N GLN A 99 10.10 15.30 3.12
CA GLN A 99 9.20 16.38 2.74
C GLN A 99 7.99 15.87 1.94
N ALA A 100 8.22 14.99 0.95
CA ALA A 100 7.15 14.45 0.12
C ALA A 100 6.21 13.58 0.95
N VAL A 101 6.76 12.70 1.80
CA VAL A 101 6.00 11.87 2.75
C VAL A 101 5.16 12.73 3.69
N ARG A 102 5.75 13.76 4.31
CA ARG A 102 5.04 14.66 5.22
C ARG A 102 3.87 15.37 4.53
N ARG A 103 4.06 15.82 3.29
CA ARG A 103 2.99 16.45 2.50
C ARG A 103 1.88 15.47 2.20
N PHE A 104 2.21 14.26 1.78
CA PHE A 104 1.26 13.18 1.53
C PHE A 104 0.41 12.88 2.78
N LEU A 105 1.04 12.63 3.91
CA LEU A 105 0.35 12.29 5.16
C LEU A 105 -0.52 13.46 5.67
N ARG A 106 -0.08 14.71 5.52
CA ARG A 106 -0.91 15.88 5.87
C ARG A 106 -2.11 16.04 4.96
N GLN A 107 -1.93 15.77 3.66
CA GLN A 107 -3.00 15.88 2.67
C GLN A 107 -4.08 14.83 2.89
N PHE A 108 -3.70 13.56 3.02
CA PHE A 108 -4.66 12.44 2.98
C PHE A 108 -5.07 11.93 4.37
N ARG A 109 -4.26 12.12 5.39
CA ARG A 109 -4.53 11.71 6.78
C ARG A 109 -5.14 10.30 6.87
N PRO A 110 -4.53 9.25 6.28
CA PRO A 110 -5.12 7.92 6.27
C PRO A 110 -5.32 7.40 7.70
N ALA A 111 -6.35 6.58 7.91
CA ALA A 111 -6.59 5.90 9.19
C ALA A 111 -5.61 4.74 9.39
N VAL A 112 -5.26 4.08 8.29
CA VAL A 112 -4.34 2.93 8.22
C VAL A 112 -3.72 2.89 6.83
N GLY A 113 -2.47 2.44 6.73
CA GLY A 113 -1.81 2.15 5.46
C GLY A 113 -1.56 0.65 5.32
N VAL A 114 -1.88 0.11 4.15
CA VAL A 114 -1.59 -1.27 3.74
C VAL A 114 -0.57 -1.24 2.61
N LEU A 115 0.63 -1.71 2.87
CA LEU A 115 1.68 -1.87 1.86
C LEU A 115 1.62 -3.31 1.31
N MET A 116 1.74 -3.44 0.00
CA MET A 116 1.71 -4.76 -0.64
C MET A 116 3.12 -5.33 -0.86
N GLU A 117 3.27 -6.62 -0.68
CA GLU A 117 4.45 -7.44 -0.99
C GLU A 117 5.77 -6.97 -0.35
N THR A 118 6.57 -6.14 -1.05
CA THR A 118 7.95 -5.79 -0.64
C THR A 118 8.16 -4.30 -0.38
N GLU A 119 7.11 -3.50 -0.38
CA GLU A 119 7.18 -2.04 -0.46
C GLU A 119 7.48 -1.36 0.88
N ILE A 120 8.66 -1.60 1.41
CA ILE A 120 9.16 -0.98 2.64
C ILE A 120 10.10 0.18 2.31
N TRP A 121 9.64 1.39 2.58
CA TRP A 121 10.33 2.64 2.32
C TRP A 121 10.63 3.35 3.65
N PRO A 122 11.92 3.53 4.04
CA PRO A 122 12.27 3.98 5.39
C PRO A 122 11.67 5.32 5.80
N ASN A 123 11.71 6.33 4.94
CA ASN A 123 11.13 7.64 5.27
C ASN A 123 9.60 7.59 5.35
N LEU A 124 8.96 6.78 4.51
CA LEU A 124 7.52 6.56 4.54
C LEU A 124 7.09 5.93 5.86
N VAL A 125 7.75 4.84 6.25
CA VAL A 125 7.47 4.16 7.53
C VAL A 125 7.71 5.08 8.72
N ALA A 126 8.85 5.78 8.75
CA ALA A 126 9.15 6.73 9.81
C ALA A 126 8.12 7.88 9.86
N GLY A 127 7.73 8.43 8.70
CA GLY A 127 6.72 9.47 8.62
C GLY A 127 5.35 9.01 9.10
N CYS A 128 4.93 7.80 8.75
CA CYS A 128 3.67 7.21 9.23
C CYS A 128 3.71 6.99 10.75
N HIS A 129 4.81 6.45 11.28
CA HIS A 129 4.99 6.28 12.71
C HIS A 129 4.87 7.60 13.47
N GLN A 130 5.56 8.66 13.00
CA GLN A 130 5.49 10.01 13.59
C GLN A 130 4.10 10.64 13.49
N ALA A 131 3.35 10.34 12.43
CA ALA A 131 1.99 10.84 12.22
C ALA A 131 0.91 10.00 12.92
N GLY A 132 1.28 8.92 13.61
CA GLY A 132 0.34 8.00 14.26
C GLY A 132 -0.52 7.20 13.26
N VAL A 133 -0.03 6.99 12.04
CA VAL A 133 -0.69 6.18 11.01
C VAL A 133 -0.14 4.76 11.08
N PRO A 134 -0.92 3.78 11.53
CA PRO A 134 -0.48 2.38 11.56
C PRO A 134 -0.25 1.87 10.14
N LEU A 135 0.90 1.22 9.92
CA LEU A 135 1.22 0.54 8.67
C LEU A 135 1.18 -0.97 8.85
N VAL A 136 0.56 -1.67 7.93
CA VAL A 136 0.62 -3.12 7.82
C VAL A 136 1.23 -3.52 6.49
N LEU A 137 1.94 -4.65 6.47
CA LEU A 137 2.49 -5.24 5.26
C LEU A 137 1.69 -6.51 4.93
N ALA A 138 0.95 -6.47 3.85
CA ALA A 138 0.08 -7.56 3.40
C ALA A 138 0.70 -8.31 2.21
N ASN A 139 0.42 -9.61 2.10
CA ASN A 139 0.98 -10.48 1.08
C ASN A 139 2.52 -10.37 1.05
N ALA A 140 3.13 -10.30 2.23
CA ALA A 140 4.52 -9.94 2.42
C ALA A 140 5.47 -11.04 1.94
N ARG A 141 6.47 -10.64 1.17
CA ARG A 141 7.58 -11.52 0.78
C ARG A 141 8.91 -10.79 0.92
N LEU A 142 9.94 -11.55 1.21
CA LEU A 142 11.30 -11.04 1.30
C LEU A 142 12.28 -12.08 0.76
N ASN A 143 12.78 -11.89 -0.46
CA ASN A 143 13.75 -12.79 -1.03
C ASN A 143 15.13 -12.65 -0.37
N PRO A 144 16.03 -13.66 -0.49
CA PRO A 144 17.36 -13.65 0.14
C PRO A 144 18.22 -12.45 -0.26
N LYS A 145 18.12 -11.98 -1.50
CA LYS A 145 18.89 -10.82 -1.98
C LYS A 145 18.44 -9.52 -1.28
N SER A 146 17.12 -9.33 -1.14
CA SER A 146 16.55 -8.17 -0.43
C SER A 146 16.89 -8.21 1.06
N LEU A 147 16.83 -9.40 1.69
CA LEU A 147 17.28 -9.58 3.06
C LEU A 147 18.75 -9.17 3.24
N ALA A 148 19.65 -9.69 2.39
CA ALA A 148 21.07 -9.33 2.44
C ALA A 148 21.30 -7.83 2.23
N GLY A 149 20.49 -7.19 1.38
CA GLY A 149 20.50 -5.73 1.20
C GLY A 149 20.12 -4.98 2.46
N ALA A 150 19.03 -5.39 3.12
CA ALA A 150 18.58 -4.77 4.37
C ALA A 150 19.58 -4.98 5.51
N GLN A 151 20.18 -6.16 5.61
CA GLN A 151 21.19 -6.49 6.64
C GLN A 151 22.48 -5.69 6.54
N ARG A 152 22.78 -5.09 5.38
CA ARG A 152 23.92 -4.17 5.22
C ARG A 152 23.74 -2.85 5.97
N TRP A 153 22.48 -2.48 6.24
CA TRP A 153 22.12 -1.22 6.89
C TRP A 153 21.18 -1.47 8.08
N PRO A 154 21.64 -2.20 9.11
CA PRO A 154 20.75 -2.65 10.19
C PRO A 154 20.19 -1.48 11.00
N ALA A 155 20.95 -0.40 11.17
CA ALA A 155 20.51 0.81 11.86
C ALA A 155 19.36 1.53 11.12
N LEU A 156 19.22 1.33 9.82
CA LEU A 156 18.12 1.88 9.02
C LEU A 156 16.93 0.93 8.95
N PHE A 157 17.18 -0.32 8.53
CA PHE A 157 16.09 -1.25 8.24
C PHE A 157 15.52 -1.94 9.48
N GLY A 158 16.30 -2.18 10.53
CA GLY A 158 15.79 -2.75 11.77
C GLY A 158 14.63 -1.92 12.37
N PRO A 159 14.83 -0.64 12.69
CA PRO A 159 13.75 0.23 13.15
C PRO A 159 12.60 0.37 12.14
N THR A 160 12.90 0.35 10.83
CA THR A 160 11.88 0.45 9.78
C THR A 160 10.93 -0.74 9.81
N TYR A 161 11.44 -1.97 9.86
CA TYR A 161 10.60 -3.17 9.94
C TYR A 161 9.89 -3.28 11.30
N ALA A 162 10.54 -2.92 12.39
CA ALA A 162 9.96 -2.96 13.73
C ALA A 162 8.82 -1.93 13.93
N ALA A 163 8.79 -0.85 13.16
CA ALA A 163 7.75 0.16 13.23
C ALA A 163 6.44 -0.23 12.53
N LEU A 164 6.40 -1.34 11.80
CA LEU A 164 5.17 -1.87 11.23
C LEU A 164 4.22 -2.33 12.33
N ARG A 165 2.91 -2.14 12.13
CA ARG A 165 1.88 -2.58 13.08
C ARG A 165 1.62 -4.08 13.02
N ALA A 166 1.70 -4.65 11.81
CA ALA A 166 1.52 -6.08 11.55
C ALA A 166 2.10 -6.45 10.18
N VAL A 167 2.48 -7.72 10.04
CA VAL A 167 2.96 -8.29 8.78
C VAL A 167 2.28 -9.64 8.55
N TRP A 168 1.72 -9.85 7.37
CA TRP A 168 1.16 -11.13 6.92
C TRP A 168 1.98 -11.65 5.75
N ALA A 169 2.76 -12.70 6.02
CA ALA A 169 3.71 -13.27 5.07
C ALA A 169 3.06 -14.26 4.10
N GLN A 170 3.64 -14.39 2.90
CA GLN A 170 3.20 -15.38 1.91
C GLN A 170 3.65 -16.80 2.27
N SER A 171 4.88 -16.96 2.78
CA SER A 171 5.47 -18.25 3.11
C SER A 171 6.17 -18.23 4.47
N GLN A 172 6.46 -19.41 4.98
CA GLN A 172 7.21 -19.55 6.24
C GLN A 172 8.61 -18.97 6.11
N GLU A 173 9.27 -19.18 4.96
CA GLU A 173 10.60 -18.66 4.69
C GLU A 173 10.60 -17.11 4.63
N ASP A 174 9.55 -16.50 4.05
CA ASP A 174 9.40 -15.06 4.07
C ASP A 174 9.18 -14.54 5.50
N ALA A 175 8.36 -15.25 6.28
CA ALA A 175 8.12 -14.90 7.68
C ALA A 175 9.39 -14.92 8.53
N GLU A 176 10.24 -15.95 8.36
CA GLU A 176 11.51 -16.06 9.06
C GLU A 176 12.48 -14.93 8.69
N ARG A 177 12.60 -14.61 7.39
CA ARG A 177 13.42 -13.50 6.91
C ARG A 177 12.92 -12.16 7.45
N LEU A 178 11.61 -11.93 7.44
CA LEU A 178 11.00 -10.70 7.96
C LEU A 178 11.21 -10.57 9.47
N ARG A 179 11.03 -11.65 10.24
CA ARG A 179 11.31 -11.67 11.68
C ARG A 179 12.77 -11.39 11.99
N SER A 180 13.70 -11.87 11.17
CA SER A 180 15.14 -11.59 11.36
C SER A 180 15.49 -10.10 11.21
N LEU A 181 14.65 -9.30 10.56
CA LEU A 181 14.75 -7.85 10.48
C LEU A 181 13.93 -7.11 11.57
N GLY A 182 13.30 -7.84 12.48
CA GLY A 182 12.47 -7.25 13.56
C GLY A 182 11.02 -6.98 13.18
N ALA A 183 10.55 -7.47 12.03
CA ALA A 183 9.16 -7.27 11.61
C ALA A 183 8.16 -8.05 12.50
N PRO A 184 7.03 -7.45 12.91
CA PRO A 184 6.01 -8.08 13.74
C PRO A 184 5.10 -9.01 12.91
N VAL A 185 5.62 -10.16 12.49
CA VAL A 185 4.88 -11.13 11.66
C VAL A 185 3.80 -11.83 12.49
N GLN A 186 2.54 -11.61 12.12
CA GLN A 186 1.37 -12.13 12.81
C GLN A 186 0.93 -13.50 12.30
N ALA A 187 1.02 -13.72 10.96
CA ALA A 187 0.59 -14.97 10.34
C ALA A 187 1.28 -15.21 9.00
N VAL A 188 1.24 -16.46 8.56
CA VAL A 188 1.55 -16.89 7.19
C VAL A 188 0.24 -17.28 6.53
N LEU A 189 -0.18 -16.55 5.49
CA LEU A 189 -1.52 -16.67 4.91
C LEU A 189 -1.52 -17.18 3.46
N GLY A 190 -0.36 -17.48 2.88
CA GLY A 190 -0.25 -17.82 1.48
C GLY A 190 -0.20 -16.57 0.58
N ASN A 191 -0.23 -16.81 -0.73
CA ASN A 191 -0.18 -15.73 -1.70
C ASN A 191 -1.60 -15.44 -2.22
N LEU A 192 -2.07 -14.21 -2.03
CA LEU A 192 -3.39 -13.73 -2.46
C LEU A 192 -3.70 -14.00 -3.95
N LYS A 193 -2.68 -14.11 -4.79
CA LYS A 193 -2.87 -14.44 -6.22
C LYS A 193 -3.50 -15.81 -6.45
N PHE A 194 -3.44 -16.72 -5.50
CA PHE A 194 -4.06 -18.04 -5.59
C PHE A 194 -5.48 -18.07 -5.02
N ASP A 195 -5.93 -17.00 -4.35
CA ASP A 195 -7.31 -16.89 -3.83
C ASP A 195 -8.30 -16.34 -4.87
N VAL A 196 -7.87 -16.21 -6.13
CA VAL A 196 -8.77 -15.85 -7.25
C VAL A 196 -9.75 -16.99 -7.47
N GLN A 197 -11.01 -16.80 -7.12
CA GLN A 197 -12.07 -17.70 -7.56
C GLN A 197 -12.12 -17.64 -9.10
N PRO A 198 -12.06 -18.78 -9.80
CA PRO A 198 -12.22 -18.80 -11.24
C PRO A 198 -13.54 -18.12 -11.60
N ASP A 199 -13.49 -17.23 -12.59
CA ASP A 199 -14.70 -16.57 -13.10
C ASP A 199 -15.73 -17.63 -13.48
N ALA A 200 -16.90 -17.62 -12.83
CA ALA A 200 -17.96 -18.58 -13.06
C ALA A 200 -18.40 -18.64 -14.54
N GLN A 201 -18.17 -17.53 -15.29
CA GLN A 201 -18.43 -17.48 -16.73
C GLN A 201 -17.37 -18.23 -17.56
N LEU A 202 -16.13 -18.37 -17.07
CA LEU A 202 -15.11 -19.20 -17.73
C LEU A 202 -15.34 -20.70 -17.48
N LEU A 203 -15.84 -21.06 -16.30
CA LEU A 203 -16.19 -22.46 -15.98
C LEU A 203 -17.43 -22.96 -16.74
N ALA A 204 -18.32 -22.05 -17.16
CA ALA A 204 -19.51 -22.40 -17.91
C ALA A 204 -19.27 -22.59 -19.43
N ARG A 205 -18.04 -22.33 -19.92
CA ARG A 205 -17.66 -22.44 -21.35
C ARG A 205 -16.73 -23.63 -21.65
N GLY A 206 -16.43 -24.47 -20.69
CA GLY A 206 -15.73 -25.74 -20.83
C GLY A 206 -16.71 -26.89 -20.64
#